data_b495ce38c6c729338276aadb99e7b688
#
_entry.id   b495ce38c6c729338276aadb99e7b688
#
_cell.length_a   1.000
_cell.length_b   1.000
_cell.length_c   1.000
_cell.angle_alpha   90.00
_cell.angle_beta   90.00
_cell.angle_gamma   90.00
#
_symmetry.space_group_name_H-M   'P 1'
#
loop_
_entity.id
_entity.type
_entity.pdbx_description
1 polymer ?
#
loop_
_entity_poly.entity_id
_entity_poly.type
_entity_poly.pdbx_seq_one_letter_code
_entity_poly.pdbx_strand_id
1 'polypeptide(L)'
;SMAAHIATREASDADLQALRRFAMRNSISATKAELSEYSDANIKFHQMILELSGNELLRSTADGLLMHMHVVRRRAMGESDRASRSVADHMEIIEALESRDAELASRLVREHTMRLHDHIEDRWTRLNNLDESKQRVIGAAAEKIKIKEK
;
A
#
# COMPACT_ATOMS: atom_id res chain seq x y z
N SER A 1 -0.62 7.05 10.73
CA SER A 1 -1.72 7.55 11.57
C SER A 1 -1.39 8.89 12.23
N MET A 2 -0.28 9.03 12.96
CA MET A 2 0.11 10.30 13.62
C MET A 2 0.15 11.49 12.66
N ALA A 3 0.76 11.35 11.49
CA ALA A 3 0.81 12.42 10.49
C ALA A 3 -0.59 12.92 10.07
N ALA A 4 -1.54 12.01 9.86
CA ALA A 4 -2.92 12.38 9.50
C ALA A 4 -3.60 13.14 10.66
N HIS A 5 -3.41 12.71 11.90
CA HIS A 5 -3.93 13.43 13.07
C HIS A 5 -3.40 14.87 13.13
N ILE A 6 -2.10 15.07 12.91
CA ILE A 6 -1.50 16.41 12.92
C ILE A 6 -1.96 17.20 11.69
N ALA A 7 -1.92 16.62 10.48
CA ALA A 7 -2.33 17.27 9.24
C ALA A 7 -3.79 17.78 9.29
N THR A 8 -4.68 17.07 9.97
CA THR A 8 -6.07 17.51 10.19
C THR A 8 -6.16 18.87 10.88
N ARG A 9 -5.18 19.20 11.72
CA ARG A 9 -5.13 20.45 12.50
C ARG A 9 -4.30 21.54 11.84
N GLU A 10 -3.20 21.16 11.18
CA GLU A 10 -2.19 22.10 10.68
C GLU A 10 -2.39 22.47 9.20
N ALA A 11 -2.95 21.56 8.38
CA ALA A 11 -3.12 21.81 6.95
C ALA A 11 -4.19 22.86 6.68
N SER A 12 -3.93 23.74 5.70
CA SER A 12 -4.94 24.68 5.21
C SER A 12 -5.98 23.96 4.33
N ASP A 13 -7.15 24.58 4.15
CA ASP A 13 -8.19 24.04 3.25
C ASP A 13 -7.68 23.95 1.80
N ALA A 14 -6.82 24.89 1.39
CA ALA A 14 -6.20 24.85 0.06
C ALA A 14 -5.28 23.65 -0.13
N ASP A 15 -4.54 23.26 0.92
CA ASP A 15 -3.68 22.09 0.92
C ASP A 15 -4.50 20.79 0.85
N LEU A 16 -5.57 20.70 1.62
CA LEU A 16 -6.47 19.53 1.60
C LEU A 16 -7.17 19.39 0.24
N GLN A 17 -7.58 20.50 -0.36
CA GLN A 17 -8.10 20.50 -1.74
C GLN A 17 -7.03 20.07 -2.76
N ALA A 18 -5.76 20.44 -2.58
CA ALA A 18 -4.67 19.98 -3.44
C ALA A 18 -4.47 18.46 -3.31
N LEU A 19 -4.50 17.94 -2.08
CA LEU A 19 -4.46 16.49 -1.80
C LEU A 19 -5.62 15.75 -2.49
N ARG A 20 -6.85 16.27 -2.38
CA ARG A 20 -8.04 15.71 -3.06
C ARG A 20 -7.87 15.70 -4.57
N ARG A 21 -7.47 16.83 -5.18
CA ARG A 21 -7.23 16.91 -6.62
C ARG A 21 -6.17 15.92 -7.08
N PHE A 22 -5.11 15.72 -6.29
CA PHE A 22 -4.07 14.74 -6.57
C PHE A 22 -4.63 13.31 -6.56
N ALA A 23 -5.35 12.93 -5.51
CA ALA A 23 -5.95 11.60 -5.39
C ALA A 23 -6.93 11.29 -6.52
N MET A 24 -7.81 12.24 -6.86
CA MET A 24 -8.79 12.08 -7.94
C MET A 24 -8.14 11.91 -9.33
N ARG A 25 -7.05 12.64 -9.63
CA ARG A 25 -6.34 12.49 -10.92
C ARG A 25 -5.62 11.16 -11.06
N ASN A 26 -5.25 10.56 -9.95
CA ASN A 26 -4.50 9.30 -9.91
C ASN A 26 -5.39 8.12 -9.48
N SER A 27 -6.72 8.29 -9.53
CA SER A 27 -7.66 7.18 -9.41
C SER A 27 -7.59 6.30 -10.65
N ILE A 28 -7.65 5.00 -10.48
CA ILE A 28 -7.19 3.99 -11.42
C ILE A 28 -8.13 3.77 -12.60
N SER A 29 -7.54 3.44 -13.73
CA SER A 29 -8.03 2.57 -14.79
C SER A 29 -7.26 1.22 -14.78
N ALA A 30 -7.79 0.16 -15.38
CA ALA A 30 -7.52 -1.24 -15.04
C ALA A 30 -6.32 -1.93 -15.74
N THR A 31 -5.34 -1.21 -16.33
CA THR A 31 -4.20 -1.83 -17.01
C THR A 31 -2.97 -2.02 -16.10
N LYS A 32 -2.06 -2.96 -16.45
CA LYS A 32 -0.82 -3.19 -15.70
C LYS A 32 0.10 -1.97 -15.61
N ALA A 33 0.14 -1.13 -16.66
CA ALA A 33 0.93 0.11 -16.66
C ALA A 33 0.37 1.10 -15.65
N GLU A 34 -0.94 1.29 -15.63
CA GLU A 34 -1.66 2.14 -14.70
C GLU A 34 -1.54 1.69 -13.24
N LEU A 35 -1.42 0.37 -12.99
CA LEU A 35 -1.13 -0.16 -11.65
C LEU A 35 0.27 0.25 -11.13
N SER A 36 1.27 0.35 -12.03
CA SER A 36 2.60 0.85 -11.66
C SER A 36 2.55 2.34 -11.34
N GLU A 37 1.93 3.14 -12.20
CA GLU A 37 1.71 4.58 -12.00
C GLU A 37 0.91 4.86 -10.73
N TYR A 38 -0.12 4.06 -10.46
CA TYR A 38 -0.86 4.12 -9.22
C TYR A 38 0.01 3.83 -8.00
N SER A 39 0.94 2.87 -8.08
CA SER A 39 1.84 2.57 -6.97
C SER A 39 2.70 3.78 -6.59
N ASP A 40 3.19 4.52 -7.59
CA ASP A 40 3.97 5.74 -7.39
C ASP A 40 3.08 6.88 -6.82
N ALA A 41 1.88 7.06 -7.38
CA ALA A 41 0.91 8.02 -6.90
C ALA A 41 0.46 7.74 -5.46
N ASN A 42 0.31 6.47 -5.08
CA ASN A 42 -0.02 6.10 -3.71
C ASN A 42 1.08 6.51 -2.70
N ILE A 43 2.35 6.32 -3.06
CA ILE A 43 3.46 6.79 -2.21
C ILE A 43 3.39 8.31 -2.06
N LYS A 44 3.22 9.03 -3.17
CA LYS A 44 3.12 10.50 -3.14
C LYS A 44 1.94 10.99 -2.31
N PHE A 45 0.79 10.29 -2.36
CA PHE A 45 -0.35 10.61 -1.50
C PHE A 45 0.02 10.56 0.00
N HIS A 46 0.70 9.51 0.43
CA HIS A 46 1.14 9.40 1.82
C HIS A 46 2.22 10.41 2.18
N GLN A 47 3.14 10.71 1.27
CA GLN A 47 4.14 11.76 1.46
C GLN A 47 3.48 13.13 1.62
N MET A 48 2.46 13.45 0.84
CA MET A 48 1.70 14.70 1.00
C MET A 48 1.07 14.81 2.39
N ILE A 49 0.49 13.74 2.94
CA ILE A 49 -0.04 13.76 4.31
C ILE A 49 1.08 13.99 5.34
N LEU A 50 2.27 13.43 5.12
CA LEU A 50 3.44 13.67 5.98
C LEU A 50 3.91 15.13 5.88
N GLU A 51 3.98 15.69 4.68
CA GLU A 51 4.30 17.10 4.43
C GLU A 51 3.30 18.03 5.15
N LEU A 52 1.99 17.75 5.01
CA LEU A 52 0.91 18.51 5.64
C LEU A 52 0.90 18.45 7.17
N SER A 53 1.55 17.46 7.77
CA SER A 53 1.73 17.41 9.23
C SER A 53 2.72 18.44 9.74
N GLY A 54 3.54 19.05 8.87
CA GLY A 54 4.60 19.98 9.27
C GLY A 54 5.70 19.37 10.15
N ASN A 55 5.65 18.05 10.42
CA ASN A 55 6.60 17.37 11.30
C ASN A 55 7.73 16.72 10.50
N GLU A 56 8.86 17.42 10.43
CA GLU A 56 10.04 17.01 9.64
C GLU A 56 10.65 15.69 10.12
N LEU A 57 10.69 15.43 11.43
CA LEU A 57 11.20 14.18 11.96
C LEU A 57 10.32 13.00 11.54
N LEU A 58 9.00 13.19 11.61
CA LEU A 58 8.04 12.18 11.20
C LEU A 58 8.13 11.93 9.69
N ARG A 59 8.26 12.99 8.90
CA ARG A 59 8.43 12.92 7.44
C ARG A 59 9.68 12.14 7.06
N SER A 60 10.86 12.53 7.57
CA SER A 60 12.13 11.90 7.23
C SER A 60 12.20 10.42 7.67
N THR A 61 11.63 10.10 8.83
CA THR A 61 11.55 8.71 9.31
C THR A 61 10.63 7.86 8.44
N ALA A 62 9.49 8.40 8.04
CA ALA A 62 8.49 7.66 7.27
C ALA A 62 8.87 7.51 5.79
N ASP A 63 9.60 8.46 5.20
CA ASP A 63 10.02 8.39 3.79
C ASP A 63 10.85 7.13 3.49
N GLY A 64 11.78 6.77 4.37
CA GLY A 64 12.55 5.53 4.23
C GLY A 64 11.67 4.28 4.26
N LEU A 65 10.70 4.24 5.16
CA LEU A 65 9.75 3.12 5.27
C LEU A 65 8.82 3.05 4.05
N LEU A 66 8.33 4.19 3.56
CA LEU A 66 7.49 4.25 2.36
C LEU A 66 8.22 3.73 1.12
N MET A 67 9.50 4.03 0.97
CA MET A 67 10.32 3.51 -0.14
C MET A 67 10.49 1.99 -0.07
N HIS A 68 10.72 1.42 1.11
CA HIS A 68 10.76 -0.03 1.27
C HIS A 68 9.40 -0.67 0.95
N MET A 69 8.32 -0.10 1.46
CA MET A 69 6.95 -0.54 1.16
C MET A 69 6.62 -0.46 -0.32
N HIS A 70 7.15 0.54 -1.05
CA HIS A 70 6.98 0.66 -2.50
C HIS A 70 7.54 -0.55 -3.24
N VAL A 71 8.78 -0.97 -2.93
CA VAL A 71 9.41 -2.13 -3.56
C VAL A 71 8.62 -3.41 -3.29
N VAL A 72 8.21 -3.63 -2.04
CA VAL A 72 7.39 -4.79 -1.66
C VAL A 72 6.04 -4.77 -2.35
N ARG A 73 5.38 -3.60 -2.38
CA ARG A 73 4.08 -3.39 -3.03
C ARG A 73 4.14 -3.67 -4.54
N ARG A 74 5.12 -3.16 -5.27
CA ARG A 74 5.27 -3.42 -6.70
C ARG A 74 5.40 -4.91 -7.02
N ARG A 75 6.07 -5.68 -6.16
CA ARG A 75 6.16 -7.15 -6.29
C ARG A 75 4.86 -7.86 -5.94
N ALA A 76 4.08 -7.30 -5.02
CA ALA A 76 2.82 -7.87 -4.54
C ALA A 76 1.61 -7.48 -5.38
N MET A 77 1.66 -6.38 -6.14
CA MET A 77 0.52 -5.87 -6.91
C MET A 77 0.37 -6.62 -8.24
N GLY A 78 -0.57 -7.56 -8.26
CA GLY A 78 -1.09 -8.21 -9.45
C GLY A 78 -2.62 -8.19 -9.50
N GLU A 79 -3.29 -7.47 -8.57
CA GLU A 79 -4.74 -7.53 -8.39
C GLU A 79 -5.36 -6.12 -8.48
N SER A 80 -6.16 -5.88 -9.52
CA SER A 80 -6.88 -4.63 -9.75
C SER A 80 -7.84 -4.26 -8.61
N ASP A 81 -8.46 -5.26 -7.99
CA ASP A 81 -9.43 -5.06 -6.90
C ASP A 81 -8.84 -4.38 -5.67
N ARG A 82 -7.57 -4.68 -5.38
CA ARG A 82 -6.90 -4.05 -4.24
C ARG A 82 -6.62 -2.57 -4.50
N ALA A 83 -6.22 -2.24 -5.71
CA ALA A 83 -5.94 -0.86 -6.08
C ALA A 83 -7.23 -0.02 -6.01
N SER A 84 -8.36 -0.54 -6.48
CA SER A 84 -9.66 0.12 -6.39
C SER A 84 -10.09 0.35 -4.94
N ARG A 85 -9.90 -0.63 -4.05
CA ARG A 85 -10.16 -0.46 -2.60
C ARG A 85 -9.27 0.60 -1.98
N SER A 86 -7.99 0.64 -2.36
CA SER A 86 -7.06 1.64 -1.85
C SER A 86 -7.43 3.07 -2.27
N VAL A 87 -8.01 3.25 -3.48
CA VAL A 87 -8.55 4.55 -3.90
C VAL A 87 -9.74 4.96 -3.03
N ALA A 88 -10.66 4.06 -2.75
CA ALA A 88 -11.79 4.32 -1.86
C ALA A 88 -11.31 4.72 -0.45
N ASP A 89 -10.36 3.96 0.12
CA ASP A 89 -9.74 4.28 1.40
C ASP A 89 -9.13 5.69 1.42
N HIS A 90 -8.44 6.09 0.34
CA HIS A 90 -7.84 7.43 0.25
C HIS A 90 -8.91 8.53 0.25
N MET A 91 -10.04 8.32 -0.42
CA MET A 91 -11.13 9.29 -0.41
C MET A 91 -11.74 9.44 0.98
N GLU A 92 -11.95 8.34 1.72
CA GLU A 92 -12.43 8.38 3.11
C GLU A 92 -11.44 9.14 4.03
N ILE A 93 -10.12 8.91 3.85
CA ILE A 93 -9.08 9.63 4.59
C ILE A 93 -9.15 11.14 4.31
N ILE A 94 -9.31 11.54 3.03
CA ILE A 94 -9.43 12.94 2.64
C ILE A 94 -10.68 13.57 3.26
N GLU A 95 -11.81 12.89 3.24
CA GLU A 95 -13.06 13.37 3.84
C GLU A 95 -12.91 13.61 5.34
N ALA A 96 -12.22 12.71 6.06
CA ALA A 96 -11.93 12.89 7.47
C ALA A 96 -10.98 14.07 7.73
N LEU A 97 -9.97 14.28 6.88
CA LEU A 97 -9.07 15.44 6.96
C LEU A 97 -9.83 16.76 6.73
N GLU A 98 -10.69 16.82 5.72
CA GLU A 98 -11.49 18.02 5.36
C GLU A 98 -12.55 18.33 6.43
N SER A 99 -13.15 17.31 7.03
CA SER A 99 -14.10 17.48 8.15
C SER A 99 -13.40 17.81 9.48
N ARG A 100 -12.06 17.88 9.48
CA ARG A 100 -11.25 18.16 10.68
C ARG A 100 -11.41 17.11 11.78
N ASP A 101 -11.81 15.88 11.44
CA ASP A 101 -11.90 14.77 12.39
C ASP A 101 -10.54 14.04 12.48
N ALA A 102 -9.70 14.51 13.38
CA ALA A 102 -8.33 14.01 13.56
C ALA A 102 -8.28 12.53 14.00
N GLU A 103 -9.24 12.11 14.83
CA GLU A 103 -9.31 10.73 15.31
C GLU A 103 -9.74 9.79 14.20
N LEU A 104 -10.74 10.17 13.42
CA LEU A 104 -11.18 9.40 12.26
C LEU A 104 -10.08 9.30 11.21
N ALA A 105 -9.43 10.41 10.85
CA ALA A 105 -8.33 10.43 9.88
C ALA A 105 -7.17 9.52 10.32
N SER A 106 -6.78 9.58 11.59
CA SER A 106 -5.74 8.73 12.17
C SER A 106 -6.11 7.25 12.09
N ARG A 107 -7.34 6.90 12.46
CA ARG A 107 -7.86 5.53 12.42
C ARG A 107 -7.89 4.99 10.99
N LEU A 108 -8.45 5.74 10.03
CA LEU A 108 -8.56 5.33 8.63
C LEU A 108 -7.18 5.10 7.99
N VAL A 109 -6.19 5.96 8.23
CA VAL A 109 -4.81 5.74 7.76
C VAL A 109 -4.22 4.47 8.36
N ARG A 110 -4.45 4.21 9.65
CA ARG A 110 -3.98 2.98 10.29
C ARG A 110 -4.61 1.74 9.67
N GLU A 111 -5.92 1.72 9.51
CA GLU A 111 -6.67 0.60 8.93
C GLU A 111 -6.24 0.34 7.47
N HIS A 112 -6.08 1.41 6.67
CA HIS A 112 -5.57 1.32 5.31
C HIS A 112 -4.19 0.67 5.27
N THR A 113 -3.28 1.06 6.17
CA THR A 113 -1.93 0.50 6.26
C THR A 113 -1.95 -0.97 6.70
N MET A 114 -2.79 -1.31 7.68
CA MET A 114 -2.94 -2.70 8.14
C MET A 114 -3.51 -3.60 7.05
N ARG A 115 -4.52 -3.15 6.30
CA ARG A 115 -5.05 -3.90 5.14
C ARG A 115 -3.97 -4.19 4.08
N LEU A 116 -3.01 -3.28 3.89
CA LEU A 116 -1.87 -3.53 3.01
C LEU A 116 -0.93 -4.60 3.60
N HIS A 117 -0.63 -4.51 4.89
CA HIS A 117 0.21 -5.49 5.58
C HIS A 117 -0.38 -6.90 5.44
N ASP A 118 -1.66 -7.08 5.79
CA ASP A 118 -2.34 -8.36 5.74
C ASP A 118 -2.33 -8.96 4.32
N HIS A 119 -2.56 -8.13 3.31
CA HIS A 119 -2.50 -8.55 1.91
C HIS A 119 -1.10 -9.04 1.50
N ILE A 120 -0.03 -8.35 1.94
CA ILE A 120 1.35 -8.74 1.66
C ILE A 120 1.68 -10.06 2.35
N GLU A 121 1.28 -10.23 3.60
CA GLU A 121 1.52 -11.43 4.40
C GLU A 121 0.80 -12.66 3.79
N ASP A 122 -0.46 -12.53 3.42
CA ASP A 122 -1.24 -13.56 2.73
C ASP A 122 -0.59 -13.98 1.41
N ARG A 123 -0.10 -13.02 0.63
CA ARG A 123 0.55 -13.30 -0.64
C ARG A 123 1.90 -13.99 -0.44
N TRP A 124 2.68 -13.56 0.54
CA TRP A 124 3.96 -14.17 0.89
C TRP A 124 3.77 -15.63 1.31
N THR A 125 2.79 -15.90 2.15
CA THR A 125 2.44 -17.25 2.60
C THR A 125 2.03 -18.14 1.43
N ARG A 126 1.21 -17.62 0.50
CA ARG A 126 0.82 -18.36 -0.71
C ARG A 126 2.00 -18.69 -1.61
N LEU A 127 2.94 -17.77 -1.80
CA LEU A 127 4.13 -18.00 -2.64
C LEU A 127 5.05 -19.05 -2.02
N ASN A 128 5.29 -19.01 -0.72
CA ASN A 128 6.10 -20.00 -0.01
C ASN A 128 5.49 -21.40 -0.08
N ASN A 129 4.17 -21.53 0.10
CA ASN A 129 3.47 -22.80 -0.01
C ASN A 129 3.55 -23.39 -1.45
N LEU A 130 3.55 -22.55 -2.47
CA LEU A 130 3.72 -22.98 -3.86
C LEU A 130 5.14 -23.49 -4.14
N ASP A 131 6.16 -22.84 -3.60
CA ASP A 131 7.56 -23.27 -3.74
C ASP A 131 7.82 -24.60 -3.01
N GLU A 132 7.31 -24.78 -1.79
CA GLU A 132 7.40 -26.05 -1.07
C GLU A 132 6.69 -27.19 -1.82
N SER A 133 5.52 -26.93 -2.40
CA SER A 133 4.81 -27.94 -3.17
C SER A 133 5.54 -28.35 -4.45
N LYS A 134 6.16 -27.38 -5.15
CA LYS A 134 7.01 -27.65 -6.32
C LYS A 134 8.25 -28.48 -5.94
N GLN A 135 8.91 -28.15 -4.84
CA GLN A 135 10.08 -28.90 -4.38
C GLN A 135 9.71 -30.35 -3.99
N ARG A 136 8.55 -30.58 -3.37
CA ARG A 136 8.05 -31.95 -3.08
C ARG A 136 7.79 -32.75 -4.35
N VAL A 137 7.19 -32.15 -5.38
CA VAL A 137 6.92 -32.80 -6.66
C VAL A 137 8.23 -33.15 -7.39
N ILE A 138 9.21 -32.24 -7.41
CA ILE A 138 10.53 -32.48 -8.03
C ILE A 138 11.28 -33.56 -7.27
N GLY A 139 11.28 -33.56 -5.94
CA GLY A 139 11.89 -34.60 -5.13
C GLY A 139 11.29 -35.98 -5.36
N ALA A 140 9.96 -36.08 -5.40
CA ALA A 140 9.26 -37.35 -5.68
C ALA A 140 9.51 -37.86 -7.11
N ALA A 141 9.66 -36.98 -8.10
CA ALA A 141 9.99 -37.35 -9.46
C ALA A 141 11.44 -37.89 -9.56
N ALA A 142 12.39 -37.24 -8.90
CA ALA A 142 13.79 -37.66 -8.86
C ALA A 142 13.96 -39.05 -8.17
N GLU A 143 13.20 -39.31 -7.13
CA GLU A 143 13.22 -40.62 -6.44
C GLU A 143 12.66 -41.73 -7.31
N LYS A 144 11.59 -41.51 -8.09
CA LYS A 144 11.05 -42.48 -9.04
C LYS A 144 12.02 -42.81 -10.19
N ILE A 145 12.86 -41.87 -10.61
CA ILE A 145 13.87 -42.10 -11.65
C ILE A 145 14.99 -43.03 -11.11
N LYS A 146 15.49 -42.76 -9.89
CA LYS A 146 16.50 -43.58 -9.22
C LYS A 146 16.08 -45.05 -8.99
N ILE A 147 14.78 -45.31 -8.82
CA ILE A 147 14.24 -46.66 -8.60
C ILE A 147 14.18 -47.43 -9.94
N LYS A 148 14.04 -46.75 -11.09
CA LYS A 148 13.97 -47.40 -12.41
C LYS A 148 15.34 -47.77 -13.01
N GLU A 149 16.42 -47.19 -12.45
CA GLU A 149 17.79 -47.43 -12.90
C GLU A 149 18.52 -48.52 -12.09
N LYS A 150 17.82 -49.17 -11.15
CA LYS A 150 18.28 -50.36 -10.41
C LYS A 150 17.52 -51.60 -10.83
#